data_84bb02d9823f7ace67ef4988ee0da3ca
#
_entry.id   84bb02d9823f7ace67ef4988ee0da3ca
#
_cell.length_a   1.000
_cell.length_b   1.000
_cell.length_c   1.000
_cell.angle_alpha   90.00
_cell.angle_beta   90.00
_cell.angle_gamma   90.00
#
_symmetry.space_group_name_H-M   'P 1'
#
loop_
_entity.id
_entity.type
_entity.pdbx_description
1 polymer ?
#
loop_
_entity_poly.entity_id
_entity_poly.type
_entity_poly.pdbx_seq_one_letter_code
_entity_poly.pdbx_strand_id
1 'polypeptide(L)'
;YNKVATVNTLEGSTWTDVTPQNVPSKAGDGVLRDPLSPVFDPDDPNTYYIGSWLSGLYKISNDEVVANYFTNNSPLQIYNNWSCIVPSVQFDRDGNLWIAEAAGGTIDKPLMILPRSKQQNVDISASDWITMSVPGMNFNFKMHLMISPSTNYKLMTDGTWSSVLVVL
;
A
#
# COMPACT_ATOMS: atom_id res chain seq x y z
N TYR A 1 -12.14 11.75 8.33
CA TYR A 1 -11.86 11.19 7.00
C TYR A 1 -11.68 12.31 5.99
N ASN A 2 -10.95 12.05 4.91
CA ASN A 2 -10.67 13.00 3.82
C ASN A 2 -9.78 14.19 4.28
N LYS A 3 -8.80 13.90 5.11
CA LYS A 3 -7.83 14.90 5.58
C LYS A 3 -6.57 14.85 4.72
N VAL A 4 -6.21 15.99 4.16
CA VAL A 4 -4.88 16.17 3.56
C VAL A 4 -3.85 15.99 4.65
N ALA A 5 -2.85 15.19 4.38
CA ALA A 5 -1.81 14.87 5.35
C ALA A 5 -0.45 15.33 4.84
N THR A 6 0.40 15.66 5.78
CA THR A 6 1.82 15.86 5.59
C THR A 6 2.54 14.66 6.19
N VAL A 7 3.55 14.16 5.52
CA VAL A 7 4.50 13.21 6.09
C VAL A 7 5.71 14.00 6.52
N ASN A 8 6.16 13.80 7.75
CA ASN A 8 7.35 14.44 8.26
C ASN A 8 8.38 13.35 8.55
N THR A 9 9.58 13.48 8.00
CA THR A 9 10.72 12.63 8.27
C THR A 9 11.66 13.29 9.27
N LEU A 10 12.24 12.49 10.16
CA LEU A 10 13.24 12.96 11.13
C LEU A 10 14.56 12.24 10.88
N GLU A 11 15.57 12.99 10.49
CA GLU A 11 16.93 12.50 10.38
C GLU A 11 17.84 13.23 11.37
N GLY A 12 18.34 12.50 12.36
CA GLY A 12 19.06 13.11 13.48
C GLY A 12 18.18 14.07 14.28
N SER A 13 18.39 15.36 14.13
CA SER A 13 17.58 16.44 14.73
C SER A 13 16.84 17.29 13.69
N THR A 14 16.91 16.93 12.42
CA THR A 14 16.31 17.70 11.32
C THR A 14 14.99 17.09 10.89
N TRP A 15 13.93 17.89 10.90
CA TRP A 15 12.64 17.54 10.34
C TRP A 15 12.53 18.01 8.90
N THR A 16 12.09 17.12 8.02
CA THR A 16 11.79 17.42 6.62
C THR A 16 10.33 17.15 6.34
N ASP A 17 9.67 18.12 5.70
CA ASP A 17 8.29 18.04 5.28
C ASP A 17 8.20 17.37 3.90
N VAL A 18 7.56 16.22 3.85
CA VAL A 18 7.21 15.55 2.60
C VAL A 18 5.75 15.87 2.29
N THR A 19 5.52 16.88 1.49
CA THR A 19 4.16 17.26 1.10
C THR A 19 3.87 16.69 -0.30
N PRO A 20 3.02 15.67 -0.43
CA PRO A 20 2.75 15.03 -1.72
C PRO A 20 1.80 15.87 -2.59
N GLN A 21 2.11 17.14 -2.81
CA GLN A 21 1.27 18.03 -3.61
C GLN A 21 1.56 17.99 -5.12
N ASN A 22 2.68 17.38 -5.52
CA ASN A 22 3.09 17.27 -6.92
C ASN A 22 3.26 15.83 -7.37
N VAL A 23 2.36 14.97 -6.95
CA VAL A 23 2.44 13.56 -7.32
C VAL A 23 2.31 13.39 -8.83
N PRO A 24 3.25 12.70 -9.48
CA PRO A 24 3.20 12.49 -10.94
C PRO A 24 2.00 11.71 -11.41
N SER A 25 1.35 10.99 -10.52
CA SER A 25 0.17 10.19 -10.80
C SER A 25 -1.10 11.05 -10.80
N LYS A 26 -1.96 10.76 -11.74
CA LYS A 26 -3.25 11.43 -11.92
C LYS A 26 -4.39 10.73 -11.19
N ALA A 27 -4.11 10.14 -10.05
CA ALA A 27 -5.09 9.48 -9.24
C ALA A 27 -5.83 10.51 -8.35
N GLY A 28 -7.10 10.66 -8.58
CA GLY A 28 -7.89 11.65 -7.87
C GLY A 28 -7.32 13.07 -8.04
N ASP A 29 -7.16 13.79 -6.95
CA ASP A 29 -6.56 15.12 -6.93
C ASP A 29 -5.03 15.11 -6.68
N GLY A 30 -4.42 13.93 -6.65
CA GLY A 30 -2.99 13.74 -6.41
C GLY A 30 -2.52 14.05 -4.98
N VAL A 31 -3.45 14.22 -4.06
CA VAL A 31 -3.16 14.60 -2.67
C VAL A 31 -3.21 13.38 -1.76
N LEU A 32 -2.17 13.16 -0.97
CA LEU A 32 -2.18 12.13 0.08
C LEU A 32 -3.21 12.48 1.15
N ARG A 33 -4.17 11.58 1.31
CA ARG A 33 -5.23 11.73 2.30
C ARG A 33 -5.27 10.53 3.24
N ASP A 34 -5.41 10.82 4.53
CA ASP A 34 -5.54 9.78 5.56
C ASP A 34 -4.49 8.67 5.41
N PRO A 35 -3.17 8.97 5.54
CA PRO A 35 -2.09 7.99 5.37
C PRO A 35 -2.16 6.88 6.41
N LEU A 36 -1.79 5.68 6.00
CA LEU A 36 -1.82 4.45 6.79
C LEU A 36 -0.51 3.69 6.63
N SER A 37 -0.07 3.03 7.69
CA SER A 37 0.97 1.99 7.68
C SER A 37 2.17 2.25 6.74
N PRO A 38 3.11 3.12 7.10
CA PRO A 38 4.35 3.26 6.35
C PRO A 38 5.23 2.02 6.50
N VAL A 39 5.92 1.64 5.43
CA VAL A 39 6.92 0.57 5.44
C VAL A 39 8.15 1.00 4.66
N PHE A 40 9.34 0.85 5.26
CA PHE A 40 10.60 1.18 4.61
C PHE A 40 11.07 0.05 3.72
N ASP A 41 11.68 0.42 2.58
CA ASP A 41 12.36 -0.53 1.70
C ASP A 41 13.54 -1.15 2.48
N PRO A 42 13.63 -2.49 2.58
CA PRO A 42 14.68 -3.14 3.35
C PRO A 42 16.10 -2.91 2.80
N ASP A 43 16.22 -2.52 1.54
CA ASP A 43 17.53 -2.30 0.88
C ASP A 43 17.83 -0.82 0.60
N ASP A 44 16.85 0.06 0.81
CA ASP A 44 17.02 1.51 0.66
C ASP A 44 16.29 2.26 1.79
N PRO A 45 17.02 2.67 2.85
CA PRO A 45 16.43 3.34 4.00
C PRO A 45 15.81 4.72 3.67
N ASN A 46 16.14 5.29 2.52
CA ASN A 46 15.56 6.56 2.08
C ASN A 46 14.28 6.37 1.25
N THR A 47 13.89 5.13 1.00
CA THR A 47 12.67 4.79 0.28
C THR A 47 11.68 4.09 1.19
N TYR A 48 10.42 4.55 1.15
CA TYR A 48 9.33 3.91 1.88
C TYR A 48 8.02 4.02 1.11
N TYR A 49 7.09 3.15 1.47
CA TYR A 49 5.75 3.12 0.90
C TYR A 49 4.74 3.43 1.99
N ILE A 50 3.69 4.14 1.64
CA ILE A 50 2.63 4.52 2.56
C ILE A 50 1.26 4.31 1.92
N GLY A 51 0.43 3.49 2.56
CA GLY A 51 -0.96 3.31 2.15
C GLY A 51 -1.82 4.51 2.52
N SER A 52 -2.98 4.61 1.92
CA SER A 52 -3.94 5.68 2.14
C SER A 52 -5.35 5.12 2.25
N TRP A 53 -6.20 5.81 3.00
CA TRP A 53 -7.62 5.48 3.06
C TRP A 53 -8.39 5.90 1.79
N LEU A 54 -7.84 6.80 0.98
CA LEU A 54 -8.56 7.35 -0.18
C LEU A 54 -7.77 7.30 -1.49
N SER A 55 -6.45 7.42 -1.42
CA SER A 55 -5.62 7.80 -2.56
C SER A 55 -4.68 6.68 -3.02
N GLY A 56 -4.94 5.44 -2.61
CA GLY A 56 -4.13 4.29 -2.99
C GLY A 56 -2.80 4.19 -2.22
N LEU A 57 -1.72 3.88 -2.93
CA LEU A 57 -0.39 3.65 -2.36
C LEU A 57 0.60 4.68 -2.90
N TYR A 58 1.42 5.26 -2.04
CA TYR A 58 2.49 6.19 -2.39
C TYR A 58 3.85 5.56 -2.18
N LYS A 59 4.78 5.85 -3.09
CA LYS A 59 6.22 5.62 -2.92
C LYS A 59 6.91 6.95 -2.71
N ILE A 60 7.66 7.04 -1.63
CA ILE A 60 8.44 8.23 -1.28
C ILE A 60 9.90 7.81 -1.26
N SER A 61 10.76 8.60 -1.89
CA SER A 61 12.19 8.37 -1.93
C SER A 61 12.94 9.69 -1.82
N ASN A 62 13.93 9.75 -0.92
CA ASN A 62 14.68 10.96 -0.62
C ASN A 62 13.76 12.17 -0.31
N ASP A 63 12.75 11.94 0.52
CA ASP A 63 11.74 12.94 0.91
C ASP A 63 10.88 13.49 -0.23
N GLU A 64 10.88 12.84 -1.40
CA GLU A 64 10.03 13.20 -2.52
C GLU A 64 9.04 12.07 -2.85
N VAL A 65 7.81 12.43 -3.20
CA VAL A 65 6.84 11.48 -3.74
C VAL A 65 7.23 11.15 -5.17
N VAL A 66 7.77 9.95 -5.37
CA VAL A 66 8.25 9.50 -6.69
C VAL A 66 7.23 8.69 -7.47
N ALA A 67 6.24 8.10 -6.79
CA ALA A 67 5.13 7.41 -7.44
C ALA A 67 3.86 7.39 -6.56
N ASN A 68 2.72 7.32 -7.24
CA ASN A 68 1.44 6.97 -6.64
C ASN A 68 0.82 5.82 -7.47
N TYR A 69 0.48 4.74 -6.79
CA TYR A 69 -0.17 3.59 -7.40
C TYR A 69 -1.67 3.66 -7.15
N PHE A 70 -2.41 3.62 -8.24
CA PHE A 70 -3.86 3.73 -8.28
C PHE A 70 -4.43 2.90 -9.44
N THR A 71 -5.69 3.03 -9.76
CA THR A 71 -6.36 2.20 -10.78
C THR A 71 -5.80 2.30 -12.20
N ASN A 72 -5.04 3.33 -12.51
CA ASN A 72 -4.47 3.56 -13.84
C ASN A 72 -3.12 2.86 -14.06
N ASN A 73 -2.42 2.48 -12.99
CA ASN A 73 -1.07 1.89 -13.06
C ASN A 73 -0.88 0.70 -12.10
N SER A 74 -1.95 0.26 -11.46
CA SER A 74 -1.96 -0.88 -10.55
C SER A 74 -3.30 -1.62 -10.63
N PRO A 75 -3.41 -2.84 -10.08
CA PRO A 75 -4.68 -3.55 -10.00
C PRO A 75 -5.61 -3.06 -8.89
N LEU A 76 -5.24 -2.00 -8.17
CA LEU A 76 -6.05 -1.39 -7.13
C LEU A 76 -7.39 -0.92 -7.68
N GLN A 77 -8.45 -1.03 -6.88
CA GLN A 77 -9.81 -0.74 -7.28
C GLN A 77 -10.40 0.43 -6.48
N ILE A 78 -11.39 1.08 -7.06
CA ILE A 78 -12.12 2.16 -6.40
C ILE A 78 -13.32 1.58 -5.64
N TYR A 79 -13.41 1.95 -4.37
CA TYR A 79 -14.57 1.75 -3.53
C TYR A 79 -15.42 3.04 -3.46
N ASN A 80 -16.75 2.91 -3.54
CA ASN A 80 -17.68 4.04 -3.46
C ASN A 80 -17.37 5.19 -4.43
N ASN A 81 -16.98 4.87 -5.65
CA ASN A 81 -16.70 5.80 -6.76
C ASN A 81 -15.50 6.72 -6.60
N TRP A 82 -14.80 6.74 -5.46
CA TRP A 82 -13.70 7.68 -5.25
C TRP A 82 -12.59 7.23 -4.27
N SER A 83 -12.83 6.22 -3.45
CA SER A 83 -11.84 5.77 -2.46
C SER A 83 -11.06 4.57 -2.98
N CYS A 84 -9.75 4.63 -2.93
CA CYS A 84 -8.86 3.50 -3.12
C CYS A 84 -8.13 3.25 -1.79
N ILE A 85 -8.54 2.19 -1.09
CA ILE A 85 -8.17 1.99 0.32
C ILE A 85 -7.06 0.96 0.42
N VAL A 86 -5.89 1.39 0.84
CA VAL A 86 -4.72 0.54 1.11
C VAL A 86 -4.38 0.58 2.60
N PRO A 87 -5.00 -0.27 3.42
CA PRO A 87 -4.83 -0.23 4.87
C PRO A 87 -3.51 -0.82 5.34
N SER A 88 -2.87 -1.67 4.54
CA SER A 88 -1.65 -2.35 4.98
C SER A 88 -0.71 -2.64 3.83
N VAL A 89 0.57 -2.41 4.09
CA VAL A 89 1.70 -2.62 3.19
C VAL A 89 2.83 -3.26 3.97
N GLN A 90 3.50 -4.27 3.38
CA GLN A 90 4.64 -4.93 4.01
C GLN A 90 5.60 -5.50 2.96
N PHE A 91 6.89 -5.59 3.29
CA PHE A 91 7.86 -6.33 2.50
C PHE A 91 7.99 -7.77 2.98
N ASP A 92 8.18 -8.70 2.05
CA ASP A 92 8.62 -10.05 2.36
C ASP A 92 10.17 -10.12 2.41
N ARG A 93 10.70 -11.33 2.67
CA ARG A 93 12.14 -11.57 2.77
C ARG A 93 12.88 -11.38 1.44
N ASP A 94 12.19 -11.57 0.33
CA ASP A 94 12.73 -11.41 -1.01
C ASP A 94 12.63 -9.97 -1.52
N GLY A 95 12.12 -9.07 -0.67
CA GLY A 95 11.94 -7.66 -0.97
C GLY A 95 10.74 -7.37 -1.86
N ASN A 96 9.80 -8.31 -2.05
CA ASN A 96 8.56 -8.02 -2.74
C ASN A 96 7.63 -7.23 -1.81
N LEU A 97 6.94 -6.24 -2.36
CA LEU A 97 6.00 -5.41 -1.63
C LEU A 97 4.60 -6.03 -1.69
N TRP A 98 4.09 -6.42 -0.55
CA TRP A 98 2.75 -6.94 -0.37
C TRP A 98 1.78 -5.84 0.04
N ILE A 99 0.63 -5.80 -0.61
CA ILE A 99 -0.39 -4.80 -0.39
C ILE A 99 -1.71 -5.52 -0.09
N ALA A 100 -2.37 -5.06 0.95
CA ALA A 100 -3.75 -5.42 1.21
C ALA A 100 -4.65 -4.25 0.80
N GLU A 101 -5.68 -4.53 0.01
CA GLU A 101 -6.70 -3.57 -0.39
C GLU A 101 -8.00 -3.86 0.35
N ALA A 102 -8.66 -2.83 0.85
CA ALA A 102 -9.94 -2.95 1.52
C ALA A 102 -11.03 -2.24 0.70
N ALA A 103 -12.03 -3.01 0.27
CA ALA A 103 -13.22 -2.45 -0.34
C ALA A 103 -14.42 -3.36 -0.07
N GLY A 104 -15.14 -3.06 0.94
CA GLY A 104 -16.47 -3.50 1.31
C GLY A 104 -17.11 -4.68 0.58
N GLY A 105 -16.44 -5.82 0.50
CA GLY A 105 -16.99 -7.04 -0.07
C GLY A 105 -17.07 -7.13 -1.60
N THR A 106 -16.51 -6.18 -2.33
CA THR A 106 -16.59 -6.12 -3.80
C THR A 106 -15.28 -6.44 -4.52
N ILE A 107 -14.18 -6.62 -3.79
CA ILE A 107 -12.87 -6.90 -4.38
C ILE A 107 -12.62 -8.41 -4.39
N ASP A 108 -12.45 -8.98 -5.58
CA ASP A 108 -12.18 -10.40 -5.75
C ASP A 108 -10.72 -10.79 -5.40
N LYS A 109 -9.81 -9.85 -5.50
CA LYS A 109 -8.36 -10.06 -5.34
C LYS A 109 -7.75 -8.99 -4.43
N PRO A 110 -8.02 -9.06 -3.12
CA PRO A 110 -7.63 -8.03 -2.17
C PRO A 110 -6.14 -8.04 -1.81
N LEU A 111 -5.41 -9.09 -2.15
CA LEU A 111 -3.97 -9.18 -1.97
C LEU A 111 -3.24 -8.96 -3.28
N MET A 112 -2.23 -8.12 -3.23
CA MET A 112 -1.41 -7.77 -4.38
C MET A 112 0.05 -7.78 -3.99
N ILE A 113 0.90 -8.12 -4.95
CA ILE A 113 2.34 -8.07 -4.78
C ILE A 113 2.92 -7.22 -5.90
N LEU A 114 3.72 -6.24 -5.54
CA LEU A 114 4.63 -5.58 -6.46
C LEU A 114 5.99 -6.28 -6.35
N PRO A 115 6.40 -7.09 -7.37
CA PRO A 115 7.67 -7.79 -7.33
C PRO A 115 8.84 -6.81 -7.20
N ARG A 116 9.88 -7.22 -6.47
CA ARG A 116 11.08 -6.40 -6.29
C ARG A 116 11.66 -5.90 -7.61
N SER A 117 11.70 -6.75 -8.62
CA SER A 117 12.23 -6.41 -9.95
C SER A 117 11.43 -5.32 -10.68
N LYS A 118 10.22 -4.99 -10.20
CA LYS A 118 9.33 -3.99 -10.80
C LYS A 118 9.27 -2.68 -10.03
N GLN A 119 9.77 -2.64 -8.80
CA GLN A 119 9.62 -1.48 -7.91
C GLN A 119 10.37 -0.23 -8.38
N GLN A 120 11.37 -0.38 -9.24
CA GLN A 120 12.13 0.72 -9.81
C GLN A 120 11.64 1.15 -11.21
N ASN A 121 10.63 0.48 -11.77
CA ASN A 121 10.09 0.85 -13.07
C ASN A 121 9.33 2.17 -12.99
N VAL A 122 9.60 3.07 -13.92
CA VAL A 122 8.91 4.35 -14.05
C VAL A 122 7.53 4.14 -14.71
N ASP A 123 7.47 3.28 -15.72
CA ASP A 123 6.25 2.96 -16.48
C ASP A 123 5.64 1.66 -15.99
N ILE A 124 5.16 1.67 -14.75
CA ILE A 124 4.48 0.51 -14.17
C ILE A 124 3.02 0.46 -14.60
N SER A 125 2.52 -0.75 -14.82
CA SER A 125 1.13 -1.03 -15.19
C SER A 125 0.53 -2.13 -14.32
N ALA A 126 -0.78 -2.33 -14.38
CA ALA A 126 -1.46 -3.38 -13.61
C ALA A 126 -0.92 -4.80 -13.91
N SER A 127 -0.37 -5.04 -15.10
CA SER A 127 0.23 -6.35 -15.49
C SER A 127 1.57 -6.64 -14.81
N ASP A 128 2.22 -5.65 -14.20
CA ASP A 128 3.47 -5.82 -13.46
C ASP A 128 3.26 -6.35 -12.04
N TRP A 129 2.01 -6.40 -11.61
CA TRP A 129 1.60 -6.85 -10.28
C TRP A 129 1.10 -8.30 -10.30
N ILE A 130 1.27 -8.99 -9.21
CA ILE A 130 0.65 -10.28 -8.94
C ILE A 130 -0.57 -10.05 -8.06
N THR A 131 -1.71 -10.59 -8.42
CA THR A 131 -2.95 -10.46 -7.64
C THR A 131 -3.43 -11.81 -7.16
N MET A 132 -3.95 -11.87 -5.93
CA MET A 132 -4.41 -13.10 -5.32
C MET A 132 -5.81 -12.97 -4.76
N SER A 133 -6.65 -13.97 -5.05
CA SER A 133 -7.92 -14.18 -4.38
C SER A 133 -7.70 -14.89 -3.06
N VAL A 134 -8.49 -14.55 -2.05
CA VAL A 134 -8.51 -15.26 -0.77
C VAL A 134 -9.88 -15.91 -0.59
N PRO A 135 -10.04 -17.20 -0.96
CA PRO A 135 -11.32 -17.88 -0.91
C PRO A 135 -11.87 -17.92 0.52
N GLY A 136 -13.18 -17.66 0.64
CA GLY A 136 -13.89 -17.74 1.93
C GLY A 136 -13.73 -16.54 2.85
N MET A 137 -13.03 -15.49 2.42
CA MET A 137 -12.96 -14.24 3.18
C MET A 137 -13.97 -13.24 2.65
N ASN A 138 -14.92 -12.84 3.49
CA ASN A 138 -15.71 -11.65 3.29
C ASN A 138 -14.94 -10.46 3.86
N PHE A 139 -14.33 -9.69 2.99
CA PHE A 139 -13.55 -8.51 3.39
C PHE A 139 -14.46 -7.34 3.78
N ASN A 140 -14.95 -7.35 5.02
CA ASN A 140 -15.64 -6.21 5.61
C ASN A 140 -14.62 -5.34 6.36
N PHE A 141 -14.32 -4.20 5.81
CA PHE A 141 -13.80 -2.95 6.38
C PHE A 141 -12.50 -2.89 7.21
N LYS A 142 -11.93 -3.95 7.73
CA LYS A 142 -10.66 -3.85 8.51
C LYS A 142 -9.74 -5.01 8.17
N MET A 143 -8.92 -4.83 7.15
CA MET A 143 -7.86 -5.77 6.87
C MET A 143 -6.53 -5.23 7.38
N HIS A 144 -5.87 -5.99 8.23
CA HIS A 144 -4.51 -5.72 8.67
C HIS A 144 -3.62 -6.86 8.20
N LEU A 145 -2.71 -6.55 7.28
CA LEU A 145 -1.71 -7.51 6.83
C LEU A 145 -0.54 -7.47 7.82
N MET A 146 -0.32 -8.57 8.51
CA MET A 146 0.88 -8.75 9.33
C MET A 146 1.77 -9.80 8.66
N ILE A 147 2.86 -9.35 8.08
CA ILE A 147 3.91 -10.22 7.58
C ILE A 147 4.89 -10.45 8.73
N SER A 148 4.94 -11.66 9.25
CA SER A 148 5.92 -12.03 10.26
C SER A 148 7.23 -12.42 9.58
N PRO A 149 8.40 -12.03 10.10
CA PRO A 149 9.70 -12.48 9.60
C PRO A 149 9.89 -14.00 9.66
N SER A 150 9.04 -14.70 10.39
CA SER A 150 9.01 -16.17 10.50
C SER A 150 7.85 -16.74 9.68
N THR A 151 7.98 -16.87 8.38
CA THR A 151 7.17 -17.71 7.46
C THR A 151 5.63 -17.75 7.59
N ASN A 152 5.01 -17.03 8.52
CA ASN A 152 3.57 -17.03 8.75
C ASN A 152 2.97 -15.66 8.55
N TYR A 153 2.06 -15.52 7.59
CA TYR A 153 1.27 -14.32 7.38
C TYR A 153 -0.04 -14.42 8.18
N LYS A 154 -0.39 -13.35 8.89
CA LYS A 154 -1.67 -13.25 9.57
C LYS A 154 -2.49 -12.11 8.98
N LEU A 155 -3.69 -12.43 8.55
CA LEU A 155 -4.68 -11.43 8.18
C LEU A 155 -5.61 -11.18 9.37
N MET A 156 -5.84 -9.91 9.68
CA MET A 156 -6.81 -9.49 10.69
C MET A 156 -8.01 -8.84 10.00
N THR A 157 -9.19 -9.38 10.20
CA THR A 157 -10.45 -8.81 9.71
C THR A 157 -11.36 -8.51 10.90
N ASP A 158 -11.90 -7.30 11.00
CA ASP A 158 -12.94 -6.88 11.96
C ASP A 158 -12.68 -7.24 13.44
N GLY A 159 -11.43 -7.23 13.88
CA GLY A 159 -11.07 -7.56 15.25
C GLY A 159 -11.16 -9.06 15.58
N THR A 160 -11.55 -9.91 14.66
CA THR A 160 -11.43 -11.35 14.75
C THR A 160 -10.19 -11.82 14.01
N TRP A 161 -9.37 -12.65 14.66
CA TRP A 161 -8.17 -13.22 14.05
C TRP A 161 -8.57 -14.34 13.10
N SER A 162 -8.58 -14.05 11.82
CA SER A 162 -8.60 -15.08 10.79
C SER A 162 -7.17 -15.32 10.34
N SER A 163 -6.58 -16.44 10.76
CA SER A 163 -5.25 -16.81 10.28
C SER A 163 -5.37 -17.32 8.85
N VAL A 164 -4.90 -16.54 7.90
CA VAL A 164 -4.53 -17.06 6.59
C VAL A 164 -3.06 -17.43 6.67
N LEU A 165 -2.80 -18.72 6.76
CA LEU A 165 -1.46 -19.25 6.62
C LEU A 165 -1.15 -19.26 5.13
N VAL A 166 -0.47 -18.23 4.64
CA VAL A 166 0.21 -18.30 3.35
C VAL A 166 1.59 -18.86 3.63
N VAL A 167 1.75 -20.15 3.37
CA VAL A 167 3.07 -20.79 3.35
C VAL A 167 3.64 -20.53 1.96
N LEU A 168 4.65 -19.70 1.89
CA LEU A 168 5.51 -19.56 0.70
C LEU A 168 6.70 -20.50 0.82
#